data_88e69f41fbee07aff967a349f0382aed
#
_entry.id   88e69f41fbee07aff967a349f0382aed
#
_cell.length_a   1.000
_cell.length_b   1.000
_cell.length_c   1.000
_cell.angle_alpha   90.00
_cell.angle_beta   90.00
_cell.angle_gamma   90.00
#
_symmetry.space_group_name_H-M   'P 1'
#
loop_
_entity.id
_entity.type
_entity.pdbx_description
1 polymer ?
#
loop_
_entity_poly.entity_id
_entity_poly.type
_entity_poly.pdbx_seq_one_letter_code
_entity_poly.pdbx_strand_id
1 'polypeptide(L)'
;MKRHSGKNIAAAAALVTMLILSSCQGTAASGSAAGTSGAAAETSGAAAETSGAAASAKKELSTEAIEGLPMVDMSKWQYNAEDDVYWQVGIPYCASPADETYETMGFFVPGAYFAGTDNGDGTWTCEKEDNAECGGYIADTAPVILPVNTPGYSAMSAPESYDSNFGYGSVTDYTKEGMVLAVAGCRGREHGAPAGVTDLKAAIRFLRYNNELLPGDANSLFCCGMSGGGAQSAVLGASGDSELYTPYLEQIGAARDYSDAVLGAMCWCPITSLDMADAAYEWNLGGTREGLTEEEQRYSDGLAAAFADYINSLGLMDENSELLTLEESAEGVWQAGSYADYMKGVVQDSLNHFLEDTEFPYDADNAGGHGGMGARGGHGGMGGPGGQGGPNGQGAPDAGNTEGADYAQMDNITRKSYATAAVSLSGTYETPADYIAALNEPFTWVTYDEASNTAEITSMADFCKAMKVASKGLGAFDQLDRGQGENTLFGYGDGAGAHFDRVLAGLAAGTEYEEAFAEDMEKKDAAGNQVQTRVDMYNPLYYFLDHYDGCGTSEPAGYWRIRTGICQGDTALTTETNLALAIASYGPGYVVDFETVWGMGHTMAERKGESTANFIAWVRDCMGGNAADKEIRK
;
A
#
# COMPACT_ATOMS: atom_id res chain seq x y z
N MET A 1 45.41 -45.46 -17.98
CA MET A 1 46.78 -44.99 -17.71
C MET A 1 46.76 -43.47 -17.60
N LYS A 2 47.19 -42.94 -16.41
CA LYS A 2 47.48 -41.52 -16.05
C LYS A 2 46.27 -40.54 -16.13
N ARG A 3 45.59 -40.14 -15.01
CA ARG A 3 45.95 -39.23 -13.90
C ARG A 3 46.60 -37.90 -14.35
N HIS A 4 45.85 -36.82 -14.21
CA HIS A 4 46.22 -35.55 -13.57
C HIS A 4 45.06 -34.56 -13.85
N SER A 5 44.58 -33.81 -13.02
CA SER A 5 44.68 -33.30 -11.66
C SER A 5 43.81 -32.05 -11.65
N GLY A 6 42.94 -32.02 -10.70
CA GLY A 6 42.18 -30.83 -10.37
C GLY A 6 43.07 -29.69 -9.86
N LYS A 7 42.56 -28.52 -10.00
CA LYS A 7 42.67 -27.42 -9.03
C LYS A 7 42.04 -26.15 -9.64
N ASN A 8 41.35 -25.44 -8.77
CA ASN A 8 41.00 -24.03 -8.81
C ASN A 8 39.62 -23.67 -9.38
N ILE A 9 38.61 -23.86 -8.56
CA ILE A 9 37.53 -22.86 -8.42
C ILE A 9 37.28 -22.78 -6.91
N ALA A 10 38.00 -21.91 -6.27
CA ALA A 10 37.76 -21.44 -4.90
C ALA A 10 38.50 -20.12 -4.73
N ALA A 11 37.87 -19.03 -5.16
CA ALA A 11 38.26 -17.68 -4.78
C ALA A 11 37.30 -16.65 -5.44
N ALA A 12 36.08 -16.54 -4.93
CA ALA A 12 35.25 -15.38 -5.18
C ALA A 12 34.14 -15.20 -4.11
N ALA A 13 34.40 -15.65 -2.90
CA ALA A 13 33.48 -15.44 -1.78
C ALA A 13 34.25 -14.91 -0.55
N ALA A 14 34.92 -13.78 -0.67
CA ALA A 14 35.56 -13.12 0.47
C ALA A 14 35.97 -11.70 0.11
N LEU A 15 35.01 -10.80 -0.10
CA LEU A 15 35.30 -9.34 -0.13
C LEU A 15 34.04 -8.45 0.11
N VAL A 16 33.19 -8.77 1.07
CA VAL A 16 32.13 -7.83 1.54
C VAL A 16 32.01 -7.81 3.07
N THR A 17 32.98 -8.34 3.80
CA THR A 17 32.93 -8.30 5.26
C THR A 17 34.19 -7.63 5.81
N MET A 18 34.33 -6.30 5.60
CA MET A 18 35.23 -5.46 6.39
C MET A 18 34.98 -3.99 6.04
N LEU A 19 34.09 -3.36 6.77
CA LEU A 19 34.10 -1.91 7.03
C LEU A 19 32.90 -1.50 7.91
N ILE A 20 32.82 -1.96 9.15
CA ILE A 20 32.18 -1.24 10.27
C ILE A 20 32.78 -1.82 11.56
N LEU A 21 33.87 -1.26 12.00
CA LEU A 21 34.35 -1.30 13.37
C LEU A 21 35.43 -0.23 13.53
N SER A 22 35.04 0.99 13.84
CA SER A 22 35.92 1.89 14.58
C SER A 22 35.14 3.07 15.14
N SER A 23 35.35 3.23 16.42
CA SER A 23 35.21 4.43 17.23
C SER A 23 33.92 4.63 18.02
N CYS A 24 33.96 4.20 19.28
CA CYS A 24 33.62 5.04 20.43
C CYS A 24 34.38 4.54 21.67
N GLN A 25 35.52 5.13 21.94
CA GLN A 25 36.15 5.17 23.26
C GLN A 25 36.08 6.59 23.76
N GLY A 26 35.38 6.80 24.87
CA GLY A 26 35.30 8.07 25.59
C GLY A 26 35.19 7.83 27.09
N THR A 27 36.31 7.73 27.71
CA THR A 27 36.78 8.06 29.08
C THR A 27 35.77 8.23 30.21
N ALA A 28 35.96 7.34 31.20
CA ALA A 28 35.49 7.46 32.58
C ALA A 28 36.29 8.53 33.36
N ALA A 29 35.63 9.28 34.22
CA ALA A 29 36.25 9.99 35.32
C ALA A 29 35.40 9.80 36.58
N SER A 30 36.07 9.32 37.60
CA SER A 30 35.67 8.97 38.94
C SER A 30 35.38 10.19 39.83
N GLY A 31 34.48 10.05 40.81
CA GLY A 31 34.33 10.97 41.93
C GLY A 31 33.43 10.37 43.03
N SER A 32 34.05 9.93 44.10
CA SER A 32 33.50 9.31 45.31
C SER A 32 32.94 10.33 46.29
N ALA A 33 31.90 9.96 47.07
CA ALA A 33 31.88 9.95 48.57
C ALA A 33 30.43 9.82 49.08
N ALA A 34 30.17 8.80 49.75
CA ALA A 34 29.76 8.45 51.12
C ALA A 34 28.70 9.32 51.85
N GLY A 35 27.71 8.64 52.48
CA GLY A 35 26.94 9.20 53.57
C GLY A 35 25.59 8.47 53.83
N THR A 36 25.63 7.44 54.57
CA THR A 36 24.78 6.75 55.60
C THR A 36 23.35 7.20 55.89
N SER A 37 22.53 6.17 56.04
CA SER A 37 21.57 5.78 57.14
C SER A 37 20.11 6.20 57.06
N GLY A 38 19.23 5.18 57.28
CA GLY A 38 18.04 5.27 58.08
C GLY A 38 16.80 4.60 57.53
N ALA A 39 16.43 3.47 58.10
CA ALA A 39 15.28 2.64 57.82
C ALA A 39 13.94 3.29 58.19
N ALA A 40 12.87 2.94 57.51
CA ALA A 40 11.58 2.46 58.07
C ALA A 40 10.64 2.01 56.96
N ALA A 41 10.07 0.84 57.13
CA ALA A 41 9.05 0.23 56.28
C ALA A 41 7.67 0.79 56.64
N GLU A 42 6.85 1.09 55.65
CA GLU A 42 5.39 0.98 55.78
C GLU A 42 4.78 0.57 54.41
N THR A 43 3.96 -0.45 54.51
CA THR A 43 3.15 -1.06 53.45
C THR A 43 1.92 -0.21 53.16
N SER A 44 1.66 0.13 51.90
CA SER A 44 0.30 0.38 51.42
C SER A 44 0.18 0.08 49.94
N GLY A 45 -0.92 -0.59 49.58
CA GLY A 45 -1.18 -1.16 48.25
C GLY A 45 -1.22 -0.14 47.14
N ALA A 46 -0.60 -0.49 46.04
CA ALA A 46 -0.71 0.22 44.80
C ALA A 46 -1.79 -0.45 43.93
N ALA A 47 -2.83 0.30 43.64
CA ALA A 47 -3.75 0.00 42.56
C ALA A 47 -2.99 0.08 41.23
N ALA A 48 -3.23 -0.89 40.37
CA ALA A 48 -2.72 -0.88 39.00
C ALA A 48 -3.40 0.26 38.24
N GLU A 49 -2.66 1.30 37.93
CA GLU A 49 -3.06 2.28 36.90
C GLU A 49 -2.71 1.69 35.53
N THR A 50 -3.77 1.39 34.78
CA THR A 50 -3.68 1.13 33.35
C THR A 50 -3.17 2.40 32.67
N SER A 51 -1.94 2.37 32.14
CA SER A 51 -1.42 3.41 31.30
C SER A 51 -2.15 3.35 29.95
N GLY A 52 -3.14 4.23 29.80
CA GLY A 52 -3.75 4.53 28.51
C GLY A 52 -2.69 5.08 27.52
N ALA A 53 -2.95 4.82 26.25
CA ALA A 53 -2.19 5.35 25.13
C ALA A 53 -1.83 6.82 25.37
N ALA A 54 -0.57 7.17 25.10
CA ALA A 54 -0.10 8.54 25.19
C ALA A 54 -0.87 9.38 24.17
N ALA A 55 -1.87 10.11 24.66
CA ALA A 55 -2.44 11.20 23.88
C ALA A 55 -1.31 12.19 23.60
N SER A 56 -0.91 12.34 22.36
CA SER A 56 -0.01 13.38 21.91
C SER A 56 -0.57 14.71 22.44
N ALA A 57 0.27 15.47 23.09
CA ALA A 57 -0.11 16.77 23.61
C ALA A 57 -0.64 17.60 22.44
N LYS A 58 -1.91 18.00 22.47
CA LYS A 58 -2.49 18.93 21.48
C LYS A 58 -1.62 20.18 21.49
N LYS A 59 -0.78 20.31 20.46
CA LYS A 59 -0.07 21.56 20.15
C LYS A 59 -1.18 22.57 19.81
N GLU A 60 -1.27 23.67 20.55
CA GLU A 60 -2.23 24.73 20.19
C GLU A 60 -1.93 25.12 18.74
N LEU A 61 -2.92 24.86 17.86
CA LEU A 61 -2.80 25.17 16.45
C LEU A 61 -2.76 26.69 16.30
N SER A 62 -1.75 27.20 15.61
CA SER A 62 -1.63 28.61 15.31
C SER A 62 -2.75 29.00 14.33
N THR A 63 -3.60 29.94 14.72
CA THR A 63 -4.62 30.54 13.83
C THR A 63 -4.05 31.65 12.95
N GLU A 64 -2.71 31.80 12.90
CA GLU A 64 -2.07 32.80 12.04
C GLU A 64 -2.14 32.36 10.58
N ALA A 65 -2.61 33.26 9.72
CA ALA A 65 -2.68 33.03 8.28
C ALA A 65 -1.28 32.74 7.71
N ILE A 66 -1.17 31.65 6.95
CA ILE A 66 0.07 31.28 6.25
C ILE A 66 0.16 32.14 4.99
N GLU A 67 1.30 32.84 4.80
CA GLU A 67 1.51 33.69 3.64
C GLU A 67 1.40 32.87 2.34
N GLY A 68 0.51 33.28 1.44
CA GLY A 68 0.27 32.62 0.16
C GLY A 68 -0.64 31.40 0.22
N LEU A 69 -1.09 30.96 1.41
CA LEU A 69 -2.02 29.84 1.56
C LEU A 69 -3.31 30.32 2.26
N PRO A 70 -4.36 30.68 1.49
CA PRO A 70 -5.63 31.10 2.07
C PRO A 70 -6.31 29.94 2.79
N MET A 71 -7.03 30.25 3.87
CA MET A 71 -7.98 29.31 4.46
C MET A 71 -9.17 29.09 3.52
N VAL A 72 -9.93 28.02 3.77
CA VAL A 72 -11.16 27.72 3.03
C VAL A 72 -12.12 28.90 3.13
N ASP A 73 -12.64 29.38 1.98
CA ASP A 73 -13.60 30.48 1.92
C ASP A 73 -15.01 29.99 2.26
N MET A 74 -15.43 30.25 3.48
CA MET A 74 -16.73 29.79 3.99
C MET A 74 -17.93 30.42 3.29
N SER A 75 -17.74 31.39 2.40
CA SER A 75 -18.80 32.01 1.61
C SER A 75 -19.00 31.40 0.21
N LYS A 76 -18.25 30.38 -0.15
CA LYS A 76 -18.24 29.79 -1.51
C LYS A 76 -18.72 28.33 -1.58
N TRP A 77 -19.39 27.88 -0.56
CA TRP A 77 -19.98 26.55 -0.58
C TRP A 77 -21.13 26.46 -1.58
N GLN A 78 -21.29 25.29 -2.19
CA GLN A 78 -22.46 24.92 -2.97
C GLN A 78 -23.28 23.92 -2.17
N TYR A 79 -24.57 23.76 -2.49
CA TYR A 79 -25.46 22.85 -1.78
C TYR A 79 -26.26 21.98 -2.74
N ASN A 80 -26.15 20.67 -2.55
CA ASN A 80 -27.00 19.69 -3.20
C ASN A 80 -28.16 19.35 -2.28
N ALA A 81 -29.36 19.87 -2.63
CA ALA A 81 -30.57 19.73 -1.80
C ALA A 81 -31.18 18.30 -1.89
N GLU A 82 -30.87 17.50 -2.91
CA GLU A 82 -31.37 16.14 -3.05
C GLU A 82 -30.65 15.20 -2.06
N ASP A 83 -29.34 15.38 -1.95
CA ASP A 83 -28.48 14.52 -1.11
C ASP A 83 -28.21 15.13 0.28
N ASP A 84 -28.61 16.38 0.51
CA ASP A 84 -28.31 17.16 1.72
C ASP A 84 -26.81 17.25 2.00
N VAL A 85 -26.06 17.78 0.99
CA VAL A 85 -24.57 17.87 1.05
C VAL A 85 -24.12 19.26 0.66
N TYR A 86 -23.33 19.91 1.50
CA TYR A 86 -22.53 21.07 1.12
C TYR A 86 -21.21 20.63 0.49
N TRP A 87 -20.78 21.31 -0.55
CA TRP A 87 -19.55 20.99 -1.24
C TRP A 87 -18.82 22.21 -1.79
N GLN A 88 -17.50 22.12 -1.87
CA GLN A 88 -16.64 23.14 -2.48
C GLN A 88 -15.44 22.44 -3.12
N VAL A 89 -15.05 22.86 -4.33
CA VAL A 89 -13.96 22.29 -5.12
C VAL A 89 -12.99 23.36 -5.59
N GLY A 90 -11.84 22.96 -6.12
CA GLY A 90 -10.80 23.86 -6.62
C GLY A 90 -10.08 24.63 -5.52
N ILE A 91 -9.99 24.09 -4.33
CA ILE A 91 -9.35 24.72 -3.17
C ILE A 91 -7.87 24.36 -3.18
N PRO A 92 -6.94 25.32 -3.36
CA PRO A 92 -5.50 25.04 -3.30
C PRO A 92 -5.09 24.66 -1.88
N TYR A 93 -4.31 23.61 -1.72
CA TYR A 93 -3.82 23.11 -0.42
C TYR A 93 -2.34 23.41 -0.16
N CYS A 94 -1.66 24.11 -1.08
CA CYS A 94 -0.28 24.58 -0.93
C CYS A 94 -0.10 25.98 -1.51
N ALA A 95 0.87 26.74 -1.00
CA ALA A 95 1.06 28.14 -1.35
C ALA A 95 1.80 28.34 -2.69
N SER A 96 2.52 27.33 -3.15
CA SER A 96 3.39 27.38 -4.34
C SER A 96 3.28 26.07 -5.11
N PRO A 97 2.10 25.76 -5.69
CA PRO A 97 1.89 24.49 -6.37
C PRO A 97 2.93 24.29 -7.47
N ALA A 98 3.49 23.08 -7.55
CA ALA A 98 4.38 22.70 -8.64
C ALA A 98 3.59 22.43 -9.93
N ASP A 99 2.34 22.00 -9.81
CA ASP A 99 1.39 21.85 -10.91
C ASP A 99 -0.05 22.19 -10.44
N GLU A 100 -0.53 23.37 -10.82
CA GLU A 100 -1.86 23.87 -10.46
C GLU A 100 -3.00 22.96 -10.96
N THR A 101 -2.74 22.06 -11.91
CA THR A 101 -3.74 21.12 -12.45
C THR A 101 -4.14 20.09 -11.39
N TYR A 102 -3.20 19.68 -10.53
CA TYR A 102 -3.41 18.61 -9.57
C TYR A 102 -3.48 19.10 -8.13
N GLU A 103 -2.73 20.15 -7.76
CA GLU A 103 -2.55 20.52 -6.35
C GLU A 103 -3.70 21.37 -5.80
N THR A 104 -4.92 20.87 -6.00
CA THR A 104 -6.17 21.38 -5.42
C THR A 104 -6.98 20.25 -4.80
N MET A 105 -8.01 20.60 -4.02
CA MET A 105 -8.88 19.61 -3.41
C MET A 105 -10.35 20.06 -3.38
N GLY A 106 -11.22 19.10 -3.09
CA GLY A 106 -12.63 19.32 -2.86
C GLY A 106 -13.11 18.74 -1.55
N PHE A 107 -14.12 19.35 -0.96
CA PHE A 107 -14.77 18.90 0.26
C PHE A 107 -16.23 18.62 0.00
N PHE A 108 -16.75 17.55 0.66
CA PHE A 108 -18.15 17.17 0.66
C PHE A 108 -18.55 16.87 2.11
N VAL A 109 -19.53 17.63 2.60
CA VAL A 109 -19.87 17.70 4.02
C VAL A 109 -21.36 17.42 4.19
N PRO A 110 -21.77 16.52 5.14
CA PRO A 110 -23.17 16.33 5.47
C PRO A 110 -23.88 17.65 5.77
N GLY A 111 -25.07 17.86 5.19
CA GLY A 111 -25.82 19.11 5.31
C GLY A 111 -26.05 19.54 6.75
N ALA A 112 -26.30 18.56 7.64
CA ALA A 112 -26.50 18.80 9.06
C ALA A 112 -25.33 19.52 9.77
N TYR A 113 -24.12 19.43 9.25
CA TYR A 113 -22.92 19.97 9.91
C TYR A 113 -22.69 21.46 9.70
N PHE A 114 -23.49 22.09 8.83
CA PHE A 114 -23.41 23.52 8.57
C PHE A 114 -24.71 24.24 8.79
N ALA A 115 -24.64 25.42 9.40
CA ALA A 115 -25.66 26.47 9.29
C ALA A 115 -25.36 27.27 8.03
N GLY A 116 -26.08 26.96 6.92
CA GLY A 116 -25.86 27.60 5.62
C GLY A 116 -26.84 28.75 5.38
N THR A 117 -26.34 29.88 4.85
CA THR A 117 -27.12 31.02 4.37
C THR A 117 -26.95 31.16 2.86
N ASP A 118 -28.04 31.07 2.09
CA ASP A 118 -28.03 31.24 0.63
C ASP A 118 -27.63 32.68 0.26
N ASN A 119 -26.57 32.84 -0.53
CA ASN A 119 -26.09 34.14 -1.02
C ASN A 119 -26.90 34.67 -2.21
N GLY A 120 -27.76 33.83 -2.81
CA GLY A 120 -28.62 34.21 -3.94
C GLY A 120 -27.93 34.17 -5.31
N ASP A 121 -26.71 33.68 -5.39
CA ASP A 121 -25.89 33.52 -6.60
C ASP A 121 -25.49 32.06 -6.89
N GLY A 122 -26.08 31.12 -6.17
CA GLY A 122 -25.77 29.69 -6.26
C GLY A 122 -24.71 29.24 -5.26
N THR A 123 -24.20 30.17 -4.45
CA THR A 123 -23.28 29.84 -3.34
C THR A 123 -23.95 30.03 -1.98
N TRP A 124 -23.34 29.48 -0.96
CA TRP A 124 -23.79 29.53 0.42
C TRP A 124 -22.65 29.97 1.34
N THR A 125 -22.99 30.83 2.31
CA THR A 125 -22.10 31.12 3.44
C THR A 125 -22.43 30.15 4.57
N CYS A 126 -21.45 29.36 4.98
CA CYS A 126 -21.61 28.27 5.95
C CYS A 126 -20.85 28.56 7.24
N GLU A 127 -21.48 28.24 8.37
CA GLU A 127 -20.86 28.24 9.69
C GLU A 127 -20.95 26.81 10.25
N LYS A 128 -19.84 26.29 10.84
CA LYS A 128 -19.78 24.93 11.42
C LYS A 128 -20.66 24.84 12.67
N GLU A 129 -21.50 23.83 12.72
CA GLU A 129 -22.37 23.51 13.86
C GLU A 129 -21.74 22.36 14.66
N ASP A 130 -20.77 22.65 15.53
CA ASP A 130 -19.87 21.69 16.20
C ASP A 130 -20.58 20.45 16.79
N ASN A 131 -21.78 20.62 17.34
CA ASN A 131 -22.56 19.56 17.97
C ASN A 131 -23.68 18.98 17.09
N ALA A 132 -23.78 19.38 15.83
CA ALA A 132 -24.79 18.83 14.93
C ALA A 132 -24.47 17.36 14.62
N GLU A 133 -25.50 16.52 14.64
CA GLU A 133 -25.36 15.07 14.51
C GLU A 133 -25.74 14.57 13.12
N CYS A 134 -24.92 13.67 12.54
CA CYS A 134 -25.23 12.93 11.33
C CYS A 134 -24.55 11.56 11.40
N GLY A 135 -25.24 10.48 10.99
CA GLY A 135 -24.67 9.15 10.87
C GLY A 135 -24.06 8.55 12.15
N GLY A 136 -24.34 9.14 13.32
CA GLY A 136 -23.78 8.73 14.62
C GLY A 136 -22.52 9.48 15.04
N TYR A 137 -22.13 10.51 14.28
CA TYR A 137 -21.03 11.43 14.62
C TYR A 137 -21.56 12.85 14.82
N ILE A 138 -20.81 13.68 15.53
CA ILE A 138 -20.99 15.13 15.57
C ILE A 138 -19.99 15.80 14.64
N ALA A 139 -20.33 17.01 14.16
CA ALA A 139 -19.53 17.77 13.20
C ALA A 139 -18.06 17.91 13.62
N ASP A 140 -17.79 18.07 14.92
CA ASP A 140 -16.45 18.30 15.46
C ASP A 140 -15.59 17.05 15.57
N THR A 141 -16.17 15.85 15.50
CA THR A 141 -15.47 14.56 15.70
C THR A 141 -15.68 13.55 14.56
N ALA A 142 -16.38 13.96 13.51
CA ALA A 142 -16.65 13.08 12.37
C ALA A 142 -15.33 12.68 11.67
N PRO A 143 -15.17 11.41 11.27
CA PRO A 143 -13.99 11.00 10.53
C PRO A 143 -13.92 11.67 9.15
N VAL A 144 -12.69 11.94 8.71
CA VAL A 144 -12.40 12.49 7.39
C VAL A 144 -11.84 11.39 6.50
N ILE A 145 -12.41 11.22 5.33
CA ILE A 145 -12.00 10.20 4.35
C ILE A 145 -11.21 10.87 3.23
N LEU A 146 -10.01 10.36 2.95
CA LEU A 146 -9.12 10.78 1.88
C LEU A 146 -8.91 9.64 0.89
N PRO A 147 -9.68 9.59 -0.22
CA PRO A 147 -9.46 8.61 -1.28
C PRO A 147 -8.16 8.90 -2.05
N VAL A 148 -7.40 7.86 -2.39
CA VAL A 148 -6.16 7.93 -3.16
C VAL A 148 -6.32 7.08 -4.42
N ASN A 149 -6.81 7.67 -5.51
CA ASN A 149 -7.09 6.99 -6.76
C ASN A 149 -6.00 7.24 -7.81
N THR A 150 -4.86 6.56 -7.64
CA THR A 150 -3.65 6.71 -8.46
C THR A 150 -3.21 5.38 -9.08
N PRO A 151 -4.02 4.77 -9.97
CA PRO A 151 -3.67 3.49 -10.58
C PRO A 151 -2.33 3.58 -11.30
N GLY A 152 -1.43 2.61 -11.07
CA GLY A 152 -0.07 2.64 -11.61
C GLY A 152 0.72 3.91 -11.26
N TYR A 153 0.41 4.52 -10.12
CA TYR A 153 0.98 5.81 -9.65
C TYR A 153 0.72 7.00 -10.60
N SER A 154 -0.34 6.93 -11.41
CA SER A 154 -0.74 8.07 -12.26
C SER A 154 -1.18 9.27 -11.41
N ALA A 155 -1.18 10.46 -12.01
CA ALA A 155 -1.74 11.62 -11.37
C ALA A 155 -3.25 11.43 -11.09
N MET A 156 -3.73 12.03 -10.01
CA MET A 156 -5.13 12.12 -9.64
C MET A 156 -5.58 13.56 -9.76
N SER A 157 -6.56 13.83 -10.63
CA SER A 157 -7.19 15.15 -10.68
C SER A 157 -8.09 15.37 -9.47
N ALA A 158 -8.11 16.58 -8.92
CA ALA A 158 -9.10 16.98 -7.94
C ALA A 158 -10.51 16.98 -8.55
N PRO A 159 -11.59 16.85 -7.74
CA PRO A 159 -12.94 16.95 -8.25
C PRO A 159 -13.22 18.35 -8.80
N GLU A 160 -13.89 18.43 -9.96
CA GLU A 160 -14.33 19.67 -10.59
C GLU A 160 -15.80 19.99 -10.31
N SER A 161 -16.56 19.00 -9.83
CA SER A 161 -18.00 19.10 -9.54
C SER A 161 -18.42 18.09 -8.48
N TYR A 162 -19.69 18.19 -8.06
CA TYR A 162 -20.31 17.24 -7.14
C TYR A 162 -20.28 15.79 -7.66
N ASP A 163 -20.47 15.62 -8.96
CA ASP A 163 -20.56 14.31 -9.60
C ASP A 163 -19.20 13.73 -10.06
N SER A 164 -18.10 14.36 -9.68
CA SER A 164 -16.76 13.89 -10.04
C SER A 164 -16.49 12.51 -9.42
N ASN A 165 -15.94 11.60 -10.21
CA ASN A 165 -15.58 10.26 -9.76
C ASN A 165 -14.22 10.27 -9.06
N PHE A 166 -14.15 9.76 -7.84
CA PHE A 166 -12.92 9.61 -7.06
C PHE A 166 -12.54 8.13 -6.80
N GLY A 167 -13.26 7.19 -7.42
CA GLY A 167 -12.87 5.78 -7.52
C GLY A 167 -13.39 4.83 -6.44
N TYR A 168 -13.78 5.31 -5.25
CA TYR A 168 -14.10 4.46 -4.09
C TYR A 168 -15.48 4.78 -3.51
N GLY A 169 -16.53 4.61 -4.31
CA GLY A 169 -17.89 4.90 -3.93
C GLY A 169 -18.39 6.26 -4.44
N SER A 170 -19.50 6.70 -3.91
CA SER A 170 -20.13 8.00 -4.19
C SER A 170 -20.01 8.93 -2.97
N VAL A 171 -20.21 10.22 -3.17
CA VAL A 171 -20.28 11.21 -2.09
C VAL A 171 -21.27 10.77 -1.00
N THR A 172 -22.43 10.28 -1.42
CA THR A 172 -23.51 9.91 -0.49
C THR A 172 -23.24 8.64 0.30
N ASP A 173 -22.35 7.75 -0.14
CA ASP A 173 -21.98 6.58 0.64
C ASP A 173 -21.28 6.98 1.95
N TYR A 174 -20.54 8.07 1.93
CA TYR A 174 -19.84 8.61 3.10
C TYR A 174 -20.65 9.62 3.88
N THR A 175 -21.26 10.59 3.20
CA THR A 175 -21.93 11.71 3.88
C THR A 175 -23.20 11.28 4.61
N LYS A 176 -23.96 10.31 4.10
CA LYS A 176 -25.12 9.71 4.81
C LYS A 176 -24.71 8.97 6.08
N GLU A 177 -23.48 8.49 6.11
CA GLU A 177 -22.87 7.83 7.28
C GLU A 177 -22.22 8.83 8.25
N GLY A 178 -22.36 10.14 7.99
CA GLY A 178 -21.82 11.21 8.82
C GLY A 178 -20.33 11.47 8.66
N MET A 179 -19.69 10.92 7.63
CA MET A 179 -18.29 11.12 7.34
C MET A 179 -18.09 12.32 6.43
N VAL A 180 -16.99 13.05 6.62
CA VAL A 180 -16.56 14.13 5.73
C VAL A 180 -15.66 13.54 4.66
N LEU A 181 -15.93 13.86 3.39
CA LEU A 181 -15.10 13.39 2.28
C LEU A 181 -14.21 14.56 1.81
N ALA A 182 -12.91 14.35 1.83
CA ALA A 182 -11.89 15.27 1.33
C ALA A 182 -11.14 14.60 0.17
N VAL A 183 -11.29 15.10 -1.05
CA VAL A 183 -10.70 14.53 -2.25
C VAL A 183 -9.62 15.47 -2.75
N ALA A 184 -8.36 15.08 -2.62
CA ALA A 184 -7.22 15.85 -3.07
C ALA A 184 -6.70 15.32 -4.40
N GLY A 185 -6.45 16.20 -5.35
CA GLY A 185 -5.62 15.86 -6.50
C GLY A 185 -4.15 15.71 -6.09
N CYS A 186 -3.38 14.99 -6.86
CA CYS A 186 -1.94 14.86 -6.65
C CYS A 186 -1.20 14.55 -7.95
N ARG A 187 0.05 14.97 -8.03
CA ARG A 187 0.94 14.67 -9.16
C ARG A 187 1.22 13.17 -9.25
N GLY A 188 1.43 12.66 -10.46
CA GLY A 188 1.71 11.26 -10.73
C GLY A 188 3.20 10.97 -10.92
N ARG A 189 3.45 9.72 -11.34
CA ARG A 189 4.80 9.18 -11.61
C ARG A 189 5.62 10.00 -12.60
N GLU A 190 4.98 10.74 -13.51
CA GLU A 190 5.63 11.61 -14.50
C GLU A 190 6.42 12.74 -13.85
N HIS A 191 6.09 13.09 -12.60
CA HIS A 191 6.82 14.09 -11.80
C HIS A 191 7.93 13.46 -10.92
N GLY A 192 8.02 12.14 -10.91
CA GLY A 192 8.98 11.38 -10.10
C GLY A 192 8.62 11.32 -8.60
N ALA A 193 8.91 10.20 -7.97
CA ALA A 193 8.81 10.10 -6.50
C ALA A 193 9.71 11.15 -5.82
N PRO A 194 9.26 11.78 -4.72
CA PRO A 194 8.06 11.48 -3.95
C PRO A 194 6.86 12.40 -4.23
N ALA A 195 6.74 13.01 -5.41
CA ALA A 195 5.79 14.10 -5.70
C ALA A 195 4.35 13.80 -5.26
N GLY A 196 3.76 12.67 -5.69
CA GLY A 196 2.37 12.34 -5.38
C GLY A 196 2.08 12.20 -3.88
N VAL A 197 2.96 11.52 -3.14
CA VAL A 197 2.82 11.41 -1.67
C VAL A 197 3.06 12.74 -0.98
N THR A 198 3.98 13.57 -1.48
CA THR A 198 4.20 14.93 -0.97
C THR A 198 2.94 15.78 -1.08
N ASP A 199 2.25 15.72 -2.21
CA ASP A 199 1.00 16.45 -2.46
C ASP A 199 -0.10 16.01 -1.49
N LEU A 200 -0.29 14.70 -1.33
CA LEU A 200 -1.26 14.15 -0.38
C LEU A 200 -0.94 14.54 1.08
N LYS A 201 0.34 14.55 1.47
CA LYS A 201 0.78 15.04 2.79
C LYS A 201 0.49 16.54 2.96
N ALA A 202 0.71 17.34 1.91
CA ALA A 202 0.36 18.77 1.94
C ALA A 202 -1.15 18.98 2.09
N ALA A 203 -1.98 18.17 1.43
CA ALA A 203 -3.43 18.20 1.58
C ALA A 203 -3.86 17.84 3.02
N ILE A 204 -3.25 16.83 3.64
CA ILE A 204 -3.52 16.46 5.05
C ILE A 204 -3.15 17.61 6.00
N ARG A 205 -2.00 18.26 5.79
CA ARG A 205 -1.59 19.43 6.58
C ARG A 205 -2.57 20.59 6.39
N PHE A 206 -3.07 20.80 5.18
CA PHE A 206 -4.08 21.81 4.88
C PHE A 206 -5.42 21.54 5.59
N LEU A 207 -5.85 20.28 5.67
CA LEU A 207 -7.02 19.89 6.47
C LEU A 207 -6.87 20.31 7.93
N ARG A 208 -5.73 20.04 8.54
CA ARG A 208 -5.43 20.43 9.92
C ARG A 208 -5.33 21.95 10.11
N TYR A 209 -4.79 22.64 9.12
CA TYR A 209 -4.75 24.11 9.11
C TYR A 209 -6.16 24.73 9.13
N ASN A 210 -7.16 24.03 8.54
CA ASN A 210 -8.54 24.50 8.47
C ASN A 210 -9.49 23.80 9.46
N ASN A 211 -9.00 23.02 10.42
CA ASN A 211 -9.82 22.15 11.28
C ASN A 211 -10.87 22.90 12.12
N GLU A 212 -10.59 24.15 12.50
CA GLU A 212 -11.54 25.00 13.23
C GLU A 212 -12.71 25.47 12.35
N LEU A 213 -12.52 25.55 11.04
CA LEU A 213 -13.53 26.02 10.08
C LEU A 213 -14.35 24.87 9.50
N LEU A 214 -13.70 23.72 9.27
CA LEU A 214 -14.31 22.59 8.59
C LEU A 214 -14.93 21.60 9.58
N PRO A 215 -16.09 21.01 9.26
CA PRO A 215 -16.54 19.80 9.94
C PRO A 215 -15.61 18.63 9.68
N GLY A 216 -15.59 17.70 10.63
CA GLY A 216 -14.67 16.59 10.69
C GLY A 216 -13.45 16.88 11.58
N ASP A 217 -12.91 15.84 12.18
CA ASP A 217 -11.66 15.91 12.92
C ASP A 217 -10.50 15.47 12.03
N ALA A 218 -9.65 16.40 11.60
CA ALA A 218 -8.48 16.10 10.78
C ALA A 218 -7.43 15.19 11.48
N ASN A 219 -7.59 14.90 12.78
CA ASN A 219 -6.83 13.85 13.48
C ASN A 219 -7.47 12.47 13.33
N SER A 220 -8.74 12.41 12.93
CA SER A 220 -9.50 11.19 12.64
C SER A 220 -9.56 10.94 11.12
N LEU A 221 -8.43 11.07 10.44
CA LEU A 221 -8.31 10.94 9.00
C LEU A 221 -7.96 9.51 8.59
N PHE A 222 -8.73 8.97 7.63
CA PHE A 222 -8.52 7.66 7.04
C PHE A 222 -8.26 7.82 5.54
N CYS A 223 -7.13 7.27 5.06
CA CYS A 223 -6.87 7.18 3.62
C CYS A 223 -7.23 5.79 3.10
N CYS A 224 -7.61 5.73 1.81
CA CYS A 224 -7.93 4.46 1.16
C CYS A 224 -7.51 4.46 -0.31
N GLY A 225 -7.02 3.33 -0.78
CA GLY A 225 -6.62 3.20 -2.18
C GLY A 225 -6.41 1.76 -2.62
N MET A 226 -6.34 1.57 -3.95
CA MET A 226 -6.10 0.28 -4.60
C MET A 226 -4.90 0.39 -5.54
N SER A 227 -4.09 -0.69 -5.66
CA SER A 227 -2.94 -0.74 -6.57
C SER A 227 -1.89 0.33 -6.24
N GLY A 228 -1.51 1.21 -7.17
CA GLY A 228 -0.68 2.39 -6.90
C GLY A 228 -1.27 3.31 -5.83
N GLY A 229 -2.61 3.47 -5.81
CA GLY A 229 -3.30 4.22 -4.74
C GLY A 229 -3.23 3.49 -3.39
N GLY A 230 -3.32 2.16 -3.39
CA GLY A 230 -3.09 1.33 -2.21
C GLY A 230 -1.67 1.47 -1.68
N ALA A 231 -0.68 1.51 -2.58
CA ALA A 231 0.71 1.77 -2.25
C ALA A 231 0.89 3.15 -1.59
N GLN A 232 0.36 4.21 -2.21
CA GLN A 232 0.45 5.56 -1.64
C GLN A 232 -0.32 5.69 -0.32
N SER A 233 -1.45 5.00 -0.16
CA SER A 233 -2.15 4.91 1.13
C SER A 233 -1.31 4.20 2.20
N ALA A 234 -0.60 3.13 1.84
CA ALA A 234 0.32 2.45 2.74
C ALA A 234 1.52 3.35 3.13
N VAL A 235 2.06 4.10 2.17
CA VAL A 235 3.14 5.06 2.44
C VAL A 235 2.66 6.20 3.34
N LEU A 236 1.48 6.78 3.09
CA LEU A 236 0.88 7.79 3.97
C LEU A 236 0.69 7.25 5.39
N GLY A 237 0.16 6.03 5.51
CA GLY A 237 -0.03 5.37 6.79
C GLY A 237 1.29 5.12 7.54
N ALA A 238 2.38 4.81 6.85
CA ALA A 238 3.66 4.49 7.47
C ALA A 238 4.53 5.71 7.77
N SER A 239 4.48 6.74 6.91
CA SER A 239 5.47 7.84 6.88
C SER A 239 5.00 9.14 7.52
N GLY A 240 3.97 9.12 8.38
CA GLY A 240 3.48 10.34 9.03
C GLY A 240 4.62 11.14 9.67
N ASP A 241 4.67 12.43 9.39
CA ASP A 241 5.66 13.38 9.91
C ASP A 241 7.14 13.04 9.63
N SER A 242 7.41 12.16 8.67
CA SER A 242 8.79 11.82 8.30
C SER A 242 9.54 13.03 7.74
N GLU A 243 10.71 13.32 8.32
CA GLU A 243 11.57 14.42 7.90
C GLU A 243 12.07 14.30 6.45
N LEU A 244 12.06 13.11 5.87
CA LEU A 244 12.44 12.88 4.47
C LEU A 244 11.58 13.69 3.49
N TYR A 245 10.32 13.95 3.83
CA TYR A 245 9.40 14.74 3.00
C TYR A 245 9.55 16.25 3.18
N THR A 246 10.19 16.74 4.23
CA THR A 246 10.30 18.17 4.56
C THR A 246 10.79 19.02 3.39
N PRO A 247 11.89 18.68 2.67
CA PRO A 247 12.37 19.51 1.56
C PRO A 247 11.36 19.65 0.42
N TYR A 248 10.58 18.60 0.15
CA TYR A 248 9.58 18.61 -0.91
C TYR A 248 8.31 19.38 -0.51
N LEU A 249 7.85 19.22 0.73
CA LEU A 249 6.74 19.98 1.30
C LEU A 249 7.03 21.48 1.36
N GLU A 250 8.27 21.86 1.68
CA GLU A 250 8.69 23.25 1.66
C GLU A 250 8.71 23.84 0.24
N GLN A 251 9.11 23.06 -0.77
CA GLN A 251 9.14 23.50 -2.17
C GLN A 251 7.76 23.90 -2.69
N ILE A 252 6.70 23.17 -2.32
CA ILE A 252 5.33 23.48 -2.73
C ILE A 252 4.62 24.43 -1.77
N GLY A 253 5.27 24.86 -0.69
CA GLY A 253 4.66 25.76 0.29
C GLY A 253 3.51 25.11 1.07
N ALA A 254 3.64 23.86 1.48
CA ALA A 254 2.71 23.16 2.34
C ALA A 254 2.57 23.86 3.70
N ALA A 255 1.42 23.69 4.37
CA ALA A 255 1.18 24.24 5.69
C ALA A 255 2.26 23.74 6.68
N ARG A 256 2.97 24.70 7.30
CA ARG A 256 4.08 24.42 8.24
C ARG A 256 3.51 24.12 9.62
N ASP A 257 4.27 23.38 10.42
CA ASP A 257 3.95 23.06 11.81
C ASP A 257 2.66 22.23 12.02
N TYR A 258 2.09 21.68 10.95
CA TYR A 258 0.99 20.73 10.99
C TYR A 258 1.50 19.33 10.66
N SER A 259 0.97 18.34 11.37
CA SER A 259 1.25 16.92 11.11
C SER A 259 0.61 16.46 9.80
N ASP A 260 1.20 15.47 9.13
CA ASP A 260 0.61 14.75 8.00
C ASP A 260 0.34 13.26 8.32
N ALA A 261 0.45 12.86 9.59
CA ALA A 261 0.09 11.52 10.01
C ALA A 261 -1.41 11.26 9.83
N VAL A 262 -1.80 10.03 9.51
CA VAL A 262 -3.21 9.61 9.38
C VAL A 262 -3.57 8.65 10.51
N LEU A 263 -4.86 8.55 10.85
CA LEU A 263 -5.32 7.63 11.89
C LEU A 263 -5.40 6.20 11.37
N GLY A 264 -5.83 6.01 10.12
CA GLY A 264 -5.95 4.69 9.54
C GLY A 264 -5.68 4.67 8.03
N ALA A 265 -5.19 3.53 7.54
CA ALA A 265 -4.91 3.29 6.13
C ALA A 265 -5.60 2.00 5.65
N MET A 266 -6.41 2.12 4.60
CA MET A 266 -6.99 1.01 3.86
C MET A 266 -6.25 0.82 2.55
N CYS A 267 -5.71 -0.40 2.35
CA CYS A 267 -4.86 -0.72 1.21
C CYS A 267 -5.39 -1.97 0.49
N TRP A 268 -5.98 -1.80 -0.70
CA TRP A 268 -6.33 -2.92 -1.57
C TRP A 268 -5.18 -3.18 -2.54
N CYS A 269 -4.69 -4.41 -2.59
CA CYS A 269 -3.61 -4.86 -3.49
C CYS A 269 -2.47 -3.83 -3.60
N PRO A 270 -1.89 -3.33 -2.49
CA PRO A 270 -0.88 -2.29 -2.52
C PRO A 270 0.39 -2.75 -3.23
N ILE A 271 0.89 -1.99 -4.19
CA ILE A 271 2.16 -2.25 -4.88
C ILE A 271 3.25 -1.46 -4.16
N THR A 272 3.83 -2.05 -3.10
CA THR A 272 4.82 -1.39 -2.24
C THR A 272 6.14 -2.17 -2.15
N SER A 273 7.06 -1.70 -1.33
CA SER A 273 8.36 -2.34 -1.06
C SER A 273 9.15 -2.59 -2.36
N LEU A 274 9.19 -1.53 -3.18
CA LEU A 274 9.78 -1.59 -4.52
C LEU A 274 11.31 -1.77 -4.50
N ASP A 275 11.94 -1.57 -3.35
CA ASP A 275 13.36 -1.87 -3.10
C ASP A 275 13.71 -3.37 -3.29
N MET A 276 12.74 -4.26 -3.07
CA MET A 276 12.90 -5.71 -3.16
C MET A 276 11.78 -6.38 -3.96
N ALA A 277 10.96 -5.61 -4.69
CA ALA A 277 9.80 -6.15 -5.39
C ALA A 277 10.18 -7.14 -6.51
N ASP A 278 11.26 -6.89 -7.25
CA ASP A 278 11.76 -7.80 -8.28
C ASP A 278 12.23 -9.12 -7.66
N ALA A 279 12.96 -9.04 -6.57
CA ALA A 279 13.43 -10.20 -5.83
C ALA A 279 12.27 -11.02 -5.24
N ALA A 280 11.29 -10.35 -4.63
CA ALA A 280 10.08 -10.98 -4.10
C ALA A 280 9.27 -11.67 -5.19
N TYR A 281 9.16 -11.03 -6.35
CA TYR A 281 8.43 -11.58 -7.50
C TYR A 281 9.09 -12.86 -8.02
N GLU A 282 10.42 -12.88 -8.16
CA GLU A 282 11.13 -14.07 -8.61
C GLU A 282 11.13 -15.21 -7.57
N TRP A 283 11.25 -14.90 -6.28
CA TRP A 283 11.08 -15.91 -5.23
C TRP A 283 9.71 -16.58 -5.28
N ASN A 284 8.65 -15.78 -5.45
CA ASN A 284 7.27 -16.27 -5.43
C ASN A 284 6.87 -16.95 -6.74
N LEU A 285 7.22 -16.39 -7.89
CA LEU A 285 6.69 -16.76 -9.20
C LEU A 285 7.75 -17.21 -10.22
N GLY A 286 9.03 -16.98 -9.94
CA GLY A 286 10.13 -17.31 -10.87
C GLY A 286 10.15 -18.79 -11.30
N GLY A 287 9.81 -19.71 -10.39
CA GLY A 287 9.67 -21.13 -10.68
C GLY A 287 8.54 -21.51 -11.66
N THR A 288 7.66 -20.55 -12.02
CA THR A 288 6.61 -20.75 -13.03
C THR A 288 7.03 -20.27 -14.42
N ARG A 289 8.20 -19.64 -14.57
CA ARG A 289 8.69 -19.13 -15.85
C ARG A 289 9.10 -20.26 -16.78
N GLU A 290 8.83 -20.10 -18.06
CA GLU A 290 9.17 -21.08 -19.10
C GLU A 290 10.02 -20.41 -20.20
N GLY A 291 10.97 -21.16 -20.73
CA GLY A 291 11.74 -20.77 -21.92
C GLY A 291 12.79 -19.67 -21.68
N LEU A 292 13.21 -19.48 -20.43
CA LEU A 292 14.32 -18.58 -20.08
C LEU A 292 15.63 -19.06 -20.72
N THR A 293 16.46 -18.12 -21.16
CA THR A 293 17.87 -18.37 -21.50
C THR A 293 18.70 -18.64 -20.24
N GLU A 294 19.92 -19.14 -20.37
CA GLU A 294 20.83 -19.34 -19.22
C GLU A 294 21.11 -18.01 -18.49
N GLU A 295 21.16 -16.90 -19.21
CA GLU A 295 21.37 -15.57 -18.63
C GLU A 295 20.12 -15.08 -17.87
N GLU A 296 18.94 -15.18 -18.47
CA GLU A 296 17.69 -14.84 -17.80
C GLU A 296 17.45 -15.71 -16.55
N GLN A 297 17.76 -17.01 -16.62
CA GLN A 297 17.69 -17.89 -15.45
C GLN A 297 18.63 -17.43 -14.34
N ARG A 298 19.84 -16.99 -14.67
CA ARG A 298 20.80 -16.45 -13.70
C ARG A 298 20.25 -15.20 -12.98
N TYR A 299 19.53 -14.31 -13.70
CA TYR A 299 18.88 -13.16 -13.05
C TYR A 299 17.73 -13.62 -12.14
N SER A 300 16.86 -14.51 -12.60
CA SER A 300 15.74 -15.03 -11.82
C SER A 300 16.22 -15.71 -10.54
N ASP A 301 17.20 -16.63 -10.64
CA ASP A 301 17.78 -17.34 -9.48
C ASP A 301 18.48 -16.38 -8.52
N GLY A 302 19.20 -15.39 -9.06
CA GLY A 302 19.90 -14.38 -8.26
C GLY A 302 18.95 -13.47 -7.49
N LEU A 303 17.83 -13.05 -8.10
CA LEU A 303 16.78 -12.26 -7.45
C LEU A 303 16.08 -13.10 -6.35
N ALA A 304 15.73 -14.36 -6.63
CA ALA A 304 15.12 -15.25 -5.65
C ALA A 304 16.03 -15.52 -4.43
N ALA A 305 17.34 -15.69 -4.65
CA ALA A 305 18.32 -15.84 -3.59
C ALA A 305 18.46 -14.55 -2.75
N ALA A 306 18.50 -13.40 -3.39
CA ALA A 306 18.55 -12.11 -2.70
C ALA A 306 17.29 -11.87 -1.84
N PHE A 307 16.11 -12.33 -2.28
CA PHE A 307 14.91 -12.27 -1.46
C PHE A 307 15.02 -13.12 -0.21
N ALA A 308 15.61 -14.32 -0.30
CA ALA A 308 15.82 -15.16 0.88
C ALA A 308 16.79 -14.52 1.89
N ASP A 309 17.88 -13.92 1.43
CA ASP A 309 18.79 -13.16 2.27
C ASP A 309 18.09 -11.95 2.93
N TYR A 310 17.24 -11.26 2.17
CA TYR A 310 16.45 -10.15 2.67
C TYR A 310 15.49 -10.57 3.77
N ILE A 311 14.64 -11.58 3.56
CA ILE A 311 13.73 -12.10 4.59
C ILE A 311 14.49 -12.47 5.87
N ASN A 312 15.62 -13.17 5.73
CA ASN A 312 16.46 -13.58 6.86
C ASN A 312 17.07 -12.39 7.62
N SER A 313 17.13 -11.21 6.99
CA SER A 313 17.66 -9.98 7.60
C SER A 313 16.58 -9.08 8.22
N LEU A 314 15.30 -9.24 7.85
CA LEU A 314 14.21 -8.37 8.29
C LEU A 314 13.81 -8.56 9.75
N GLY A 315 14.03 -9.74 10.33
CA GLY A 315 13.58 -10.05 11.69
C GLY A 315 12.06 -10.18 11.82
N LEU A 316 11.36 -10.57 10.76
CA LEU A 316 9.90 -10.78 10.79
C LEU A 316 9.55 -11.90 11.77
N MET A 317 8.47 -11.72 12.51
CA MET A 317 7.95 -12.68 13.48
C MET A 317 6.49 -13.02 13.14
N ASP A 318 6.09 -14.26 13.43
CA ASP A 318 4.70 -14.68 13.38
C ASP A 318 3.91 -14.22 14.64
N GLU A 319 2.64 -14.59 14.72
CA GLU A 319 1.76 -14.28 15.87
C GLU A 319 2.19 -14.93 17.20
N ASN A 320 3.06 -15.95 17.15
CA ASN A 320 3.63 -16.61 18.32
C ASN A 320 4.98 -15.99 18.73
N SER A 321 5.42 -14.94 18.04
CA SER A 321 6.74 -14.31 18.18
C SER A 321 7.90 -15.26 17.80
N GLU A 322 7.67 -16.18 16.87
CA GLU A 322 8.71 -17.03 16.29
C GLU A 322 9.29 -16.35 15.05
N LEU A 323 10.63 -16.35 14.95
CA LEU A 323 11.34 -15.72 13.84
C LEU A 323 11.07 -16.47 12.54
N LEU A 324 10.69 -15.73 11.51
CA LEU A 324 10.45 -16.25 10.18
C LEU A 324 11.73 -16.20 9.33
N THR A 325 12.13 -17.36 8.79
CA THR A 325 13.34 -17.49 7.98
C THR A 325 13.11 -18.36 6.75
N LEU A 326 13.87 -18.08 5.69
CA LEU A 326 13.93 -18.90 4.49
C LEU A 326 15.17 -19.77 4.49
N GLU A 327 15.02 -21.00 4.04
CA GLU A 327 16.07 -21.99 3.87
C GLU A 327 16.06 -22.55 2.44
N GLU A 328 17.22 -23.01 2.00
CA GLU A 328 17.35 -23.65 0.71
C GLU A 328 16.73 -25.07 0.76
N SER A 329 15.72 -25.33 -0.09
CA SER A 329 15.07 -26.64 -0.19
C SER A 329 15.75 -27.57 -1.18
N ALA A 330 16.40 -27.01 -2.20
CA ALA A 330 17.24 -27.67 -3.19
C ALA A 330 18.27 -26.65 -3.71
N GLU A 331 19.30 -27.07 -4.41
CA GLU A 331 20.32 -26.17 -4.95
C GLU A 331 19.67 -25.01 -5.74
N GLY A 332 19.83 -23.78 -5.23
CA GLY A 332 19.27 -22.55 -5.81
C GLY A 332 17.77 -22.33 -5.58
N VAL A 333 17.09 -23.18 -4.80
CA VAL A 333 15.63 -23.07 -4.54
C VAL A 333 15.35 -22.79 -3.07
N TRP A 334 14.81 -21.62 -2.76
CA TRP A 334 14.58 -21.10 -1.41
C TRP A 334 13.12 -21.25 -0.97
N GLN A 335 12.60 -22.50 -0.94
CA GLN A 335 11.20 -22.81 -0.65
C GLN A 335 11.04 -23.68 0.61
N ALA A 336 11.93 -23.50 1.61
CA ALA A 336 11.86 -24.14 2.92
C ALA A 336 12.06 -23.10 4.03
N GLY A 337 11.90 -23.55 5.29
CA GLY A 337 11.99 -22.69 6.47
C GLY A 337 10.64 -22.14 6.93
N SER A 338 10.63 -21.52 8.12
CA SER A 338 9.41 -21.05 8.78
C SER A 338 8.64 -20.00 7.97
N TYR A 339 9.33 -19.16 7.20
CA TYR A 339 8.67 -18.19 6.32
C TYR A 339 7.93 -18.87 5.16
N ALA A 340 8.52 -19.89 4.54
CA ALA A 340 7.85 -20.64 3.47
C ALA A 340 6.61 -21.36 4.00
N ASP A 341 6.69 -21.93 5.20
CA ASP A 341 5.56 -22.57 5.87
C ASP A 341 4.48 -21.55 6.24
N TYR A 342 4.85 -20.36 6.70
CA TYR A 342 3.92 -19.27 6.99
C TYR A 342 3.16 -18.84 5.73
N MET A 343 3.86 -18.59 4.62
CA MET A 343 3.25 -18.22 3.34
C MET A 343 2.32 -19.32 2.79
N LYS A 344 2.70 -20.59 2.99
CA LYS A 344 1.81 -21.73 2.70
C LYS A 344 0.52 -21.67 3.54
N GLY A 345 0.64 -21.34 4.83
CA GLY A 345 -0.48 -21.12 5.74
C GLY A 345 -1.43 -20.02 5.23
N VAL A 346 -0.90 -18.86 4.83
CA VAL A 346 -1.68 -17.74 4.27
C VAL A 346 -2.54 -18.18 3.08
N VAL A 347 -1.97 -18.97 2.17
CA VAL A 347 -2.72 -19.49 1.00
C VAL A 347 -3.79 -20.50 1.43
N GLN A 348 -3.43 -21.39 2.35
CA GLN A 348 -4.34 -22.42 2.85
C GLN A 348 -5.52 -21.81 3.61
N ASP A 349 -5.28 -20.81 4.43
CA ASP A 349 -6.32 -20.08 5.16
C ASP A 349 -7.26 -19.35 4.19
N SER A 350 -6.74 -18.74 3.13
CA SER A 350 -7.56 -18.12 2.08
C SER A 350 -8.52 -19.12 1.42
N LEU A 351 -8.05 -20.34 1.11
CA LEU A 351 -8.90 -21.41 0.57
C LEU A 351 -9.94 -21.88 1.60
N ASN A 352 -9.54 -22.05 2.85
CA ASN A 352 -10.44 -22.48 3.92
C ASN A 352 -11.51 -21.43 4.20
N HIS A 353 -11.18 -20.16 4.19
CA HIS A 353 -12.14 -19.06 4.27
C HIS A 353 -13.14 -19.08 3.11
N PHE A 354 -12.67 -19.36 1.89
CA PHE A 354 -13.58 -19.52 0.74
C PHE A 354 -14.55 -20.69 0.94
N LEU A 355 -14.08 -21.85 1.42
CA LEU A 355 -14.91 -23.02 1.67
C LEU A 355 -15.93 -22.78 2.79
N GLU A 356 -15.57 -22.00 3.82
CA GLU A 356 -16.46 -21.59 4.91
C GLU A 356 -17.54 -20.61 4.44
N ASP A 357 -17.16 -19.65 3.60
CA ASP A 357 -18.00 -18.52 3.20
C ASP A 357 -18.92 -18.84 2.02
N THR A 358 -18.64 -19.90 1.26
CA THR A 358 -19.33 -20.23 0.01
C THR A 358 -20.47 -21.21 0.23
N GLU A 359 -21.66 -20.82 -0.21
CA GLU A 359 -22.79 -21.74 -0.32
C GLU A 359 -22.69 -22.53 -1.62
N PHE A 360 -22.77 -23.86 -1.53
CA PHE A 360 -22.83 -24.74 -2.70
C PHE A 360 -24.30 -25.13 -3.01
N PRO A 361 -24.69 -25.25 -4.30
CA PRO A 361 -23.84 -25.23 -5.50
C PRO A 361 -23.26 -23.86 -5.81
N TYR A 362 -21.97 -23.83 -6.15
CA TYR A 362 -21.20 -22.63 -6.49
C TYR A 362 -21.03 -22.51 -8.01
N ASP A 363 -21.46 -21.41 -8.60
CA ASP A 363 -21.31 -21.11 -10.03
C ASP A 363 -20.09 -20.19 -10.25
N ALA A 364 -18.99 -20.76 -10.72
CA ALA A 364 -17.74 -20.03 -10.95
C ALA A 364 -17.84 -19.00 -12.08
N ASP A 365 -18.77 -19.16 -13.03
CA ASP A 365 -18.94 -18.24 -14.15
C ASP A 365 -19.75 -16.98 -13.76
N ASN A 366 -20.62 -17.09 -12.76
CA ASN A 366 -21.54 -16.04 -12.33
C ASN A 366 -21.38 -15.63 -10.87
N ALA A 367 -20.33 -16.07 -10.20
CA ALA A 367 -20.05 -15.69 -8.82
C ALA A 367 -19.78 -14.19 -8.75
N GLY A 368 -20.80 -13.42 -8.42
CA GLY A 368 -20.73 -11.97 -8.31
C GLY A 368 -19.72 -11.58 -7.22
N GLY A 369 -18.61 -11.00 -7.62
CA GLY A 369 -17.53 -10.57 -6.74
C GLY A 369 -16.45 -11.62 -6.48
N HIS A 370 -16.74 -12.90 -6.57
CA HIS A 370 -15.73 -13.97 -6.60
C HIS A 370 -15.39 -14.23 -8.07
N GLY A 371 -14.43 -13.46 -8.58
CA GLY A 371 -14.11 -13.42 -9.99
C GLY A 371 -13.97 -14.79 -10.60
N GLY A 372 -14.80 -15.07 -11.61
CA GLY A 372 -14.57 -16.23 -12.46
C GLY A 372 -13.13 -16.19 -12.93
N MET A 373 -12.36 -17.24 -12.66
CA MET A 373 -10.99 -17.42 -13.15
C MET A 373 -11.04 -17.68 -14.66
N GLY A 374 -11.49 -16.69 -15.41
CA GLY A 374 -11.28 -16.64 -16.84
C GLY A 374 -9.89 -16.11 -17.08
N ALA A 375 -9.01 -16.93 -17.66
CA ALA A 375 -7.75 -16.49 -18.23
C ALA A 375 -8.03 -15.42 -19.29
N ARG A 376 -8.18 -14.19 -18.87
CA ARG A 376 -8.02 -12.99 -19.67
C ARG A 376 -7.23 -12.01 -18.81
N GLY A 377 -5.92 -12.02 -19.03
CA GLY A 377 -5.12 -10.83 -18.86
C GLY A 377 -5.78 -9.75 -19.72
N GLY A 378 -6.62 -8.93 -19.10
CA GLY A 378 -7.32 -7.85 -19.74
C GLY A 378 -7.79 -6.93 -18.64
N HIS A 379 -7.26 -5.74 -18.59
CA HIS A 379 -7.74 -4.65 -17.77
C HIS A 379 -9.26 -4.54 -17.89
N GLY A 380 -9.97 -4.97 -16.85
CA GLY A 380 -11.40 -4.72 -16.69
C GLY A 380 -11.60 -3.29 -16.25
N GLY A 381 -11.80 -2.39 -17.21
CA GLY A 381 -12.33 -1.07 -16.92
C GLY A 381 -13.67 -1.23 -16.20
N MET A 382 -13.87 -0.50 -15.10
CA MET A 382 -15.14 -0.37 -14.41
C MET A 382 -16.19 0.19 -15.37
N GLY A 383 -17.08 -0.68 -15.86
CA GLY A 383 -18.30 -0.30 -16.57
C GLY A 383 -19.46 -0.28 -15.60
N GLY A 384 -19.93 0.90 -15.21
CA GLY A 384 -21.22 1.08 -14.56
C GLY A 384 -22.39 0.68 -15.50
N PRO A 385 -23.56 0.30 -15.00
CA PRO A 385 -24.67 -0.15 -15.83
C PRO A 385 -25.40 1.01 -16.50
N GLY A 386 -25.40 1.00 -17.84
CA GLY A 386 -26.52 1.35 -18.70
C GLY A 386 -26.90 2.83 -18.85
N GLY A 387 -26.42 3.48 -19.90
CA GLY A 387 -27.06 4.63 -20.52
C GLY A 387 -27.16 4.42 -22.02
N GLN A 388 -28.38 4.34 -22.56
CA GLN A 388 -28.68 4.23 -23.98
C GLN A 388 -28.29 5.49 -24.74
N GLY A 389 -27.73 5.31 -25.92
CA GLY A 389 -27.23 6.32 -26.79
C GLY A 389 -28.26 7.29 -27.39
N GLY A 390 -27.79 8.49 -27.70
CA GLY A 390 -28.36 9.46 -28.62
C GLY A 390 -27.23 10.17 -29.38
N PRO A 391 -27.44 10.54 -30.65
CA PRO A 391 -26.38 10.95 -31.57
C PRO A 391 -26.16 12.46 -31.59
N ASN A 392 -24.89 12.86 -31.83
CA ASN A 392 -24.37 14.15 -32.23
C ASN A 392 -23.88 15.12 -31.16
N GLY A 393 -22.59 15.38 -31.19
CA GLY A 393 -21.95 16.57 -30.61
C GLY A 393 -20.43 16.47 -30.70
N GLN A 394 -19.81 17.36 -31.47
CA GLN A 394 -18.40 17.46 -31.78
C GLN A 394 -17.52 17.58 -30.53
N GLY A 395 -16.42 16.82 -30.54
CA GLY A 395 -15.48 16.68 -29.46
C GLY A 395 -14.69 17.94 -29.10
N ALA A 396 -14.51 18.10 -27.81
CA ALA A 396 -13.36 18.77 -27.23
C ALA A 396 -12.20 17.75 -27.17
N PRO A 397 -10.92 18.15 -27.21
CA PRO A 397 -9.82 17.20 -27.21
C PRO A 397 -9.80 16.44 -25.88
N ASP A 398 -9.94 15.13 -26.01
CA ASP A 398 -9.83 14.13 -24.97
C ASP A 398 -8.49 14.33 -24.22
N ALA A 399 -8.57 14.71 -22.96
CA ALA A 399 -7.43 14.63 -22.07
C ALA A 399 -7.12 13.15 -21.93
N GLY A 400 -6.03 12.73 -22.60
CA GLY A 400 -5.67 11.38 -22.93
C GLY A 400 -5.95 10.39 -21.82
N ASN A 401 -6.92 9.54 -22.12
CA ASN A 401 -6.99 8.21 -21.58
C ASN A 401 -5.71 7.49 -22.03
N THR A 402 -4.69 7.48 -21.16
CA THR A 402 -3.58 6.54 -21.28
C THR A 402 -4.03 5.18 -20.75
N GLU A 403 -5.15 4.68 -21.30
CA GLU A 403 -5.43 3.27 -21.33
C GLU A 403 -4.35 2.61 -22.20
N GLY A 404 -3.53 1.81 -21.50
CA GLY A 404 -2.65 0.92 -22.17
C GLY A 404 -1.46 1.67 -22.80
N ALA A 405 -0.42 1.92 -22.04
CA ALA A 405 0.89 1.60 -22.58
C ALA A 405 0.68 0.25 -23.25
N ASP A 406 0.74 0.23 -24.58
CA ASP A 406 0.50 -0.95 -25.37
C ASP A 406 1.57 -1.98 -24.98
N TYR A 407 1.24 -2.81 -23.95
CA TYR A 407 2.07 -3.96 -23.55
C TYR A 407 2.36 -4.86 -24.76
N ALA A 408 1.74 -4.55 -25.91
CA ALA A 408 1.99 -5.17 -27.20
C ALA A 408 3.32 -4.77 -27.85
N GLN A 409 4.04 -3.76 -27.37
CA GLN A 409 5.35 -3.36 -27.89
C GLN A 409 6.51 -3.64 -26.93
N MET A 410 6.27 -4.32 -25.80
CA MET A 410 7.35 -4.81 -24.96
C MET A 410 8.24 -5.76 -25.74
N ASP A 411 9.53 -5.55 -25.60
CA ASP A 411 10.57 -6.26 -26.34
C ASP A 411 10.45 -7.78 -26.18
N ASN A 412 10.87 -8.54 -27.16
CA ASN A 412 10.75 -10.00 -27.22
C ASN A 412 11.40 -10.74 -26.02
N ILE A 413 12.30 -10.10 -25.29
CA ILE A 413 12.99 -10.66 -24.12
C ILE A 413 12.03 -10.78 -22.93
N THR A 414 11.19 -9.78 -22.68
CA THR A 414 10.26 -9.75 -21.54
C THR A 414 9.01 -10.62 -21.73
N ARG A 415 8.68 -10.98 -22.97
CA ARG A 415 7.46 -11.77 -23.30
C ARG A 415 7.63 -13.28 -23.25
N LYS A 416 8.86 -13.80 -23.24
CA LYS A 416 9.12 -15.25 -23.35
C LYS A 416 8.81 -16.06 -22.09
N SER A 417 8.44 -15.41 -20.98
CA SER A 417 8.35 -16.09 -19.68
C SER A 417 6.95 -16.17 -19.11
N TYR A 418 5.90 -15.88 -19.88
CA TYR A 418 4.54 -16.02 -19.40
C TYR A 418 4.08 -17.46 -19.50
N ALA A 419 3.92 -18.11 -18.34
CA ALA A 419 3.20 -19.37 -18.23
C ALA A 419 1.69 -19.11 -18.13
N THR A 420 0.89 -20.13 -18.34
CA THR A 420 -0.55 -20.12 -18.05
C THR A 420 -0.80 -20.94 -16.79
N ALA A 421 -1.57 -20.43 -15.85
CA ALA A 421 -2.00 -21.17 -14.68
C ALA A 421 -2.65 -22.50 -15.09
N ALA A 422 -2.27 -23.57 -14.41
CA ALA A 422 -2.69 -24.92 -14.81
C ALA A 422 -4.18 -25.17 -14.54
N VAL A 423 -4.75 -24.52 -13.52
CA VAL A 423 -6.17 -24.65 -13.13
C VAL A 423 -7.02 -23.65 -13.92
N SER A 424 -8.14 -24.13 -14.45
CA SER A 424 -9.17 -23.30 -15.07
C SER A 424 -10.51 -23.71 -14.50
N LEU A 425 -11.10 -22.86 -13.67
CA LEU A 425 -12.42 -23.10 -13.06
C LEU A 425 -13.53 -22.49 -13.94
N SER A 426 -14.60 -23.25 -14.15
CA SER A 426 -15.79 -22.80 -14.90
C SER A 426 -17.01 -23.65 -14.57
N GLY A 427 -18.21 -23.11 -14.80
CA GLY A 427 -19.46 -23.79 -14.55
C GLY A 427 -19.81 -23.91 -13.07
N THR A 428 -20.69 -24.87 -12.76
CA THR A 428 -21.24 -25.03 -11.41
C THR A 428 -20.66 -26.25 -10.71
N TYR A 429 -20.24 -26.07 -9.47
CA TYR A 429 -19.75 -27.10 -8.57
C TYR A 429 -20.82 -27.36 -7.52
N GLU A 430 -21.32 -28.61 -7.47
CA GLU A 430 -22.43 -28.98 -6.59
C GLU A 430 -22.02 -29.07 -5.11
N THR A 431 -20.76 -29.42 -4.85
CA THR A 431 -20.21 -29.58 -3.50
C THR A 431 -18.79 -28.99 -3.38
N PRO A 432 -18.31 -28.71 -2.14
CA PRO A 432 -16.90 -28.37 -1.92
C PRO A 432 -15.94 -29.41 -2.50
N ALA A 433 -16.28 -30.72 -2.39
CA ALA A 433 -15.46 -31.81 -2.93
C ALA A 433 -15.31 -31.73 -4.46
N ASP A 434 -16.39 -31.36 -5.18
CA ASP A 434 -16.34 -31.16 -6.64
C ASP A 434 -15.43 -29.99 -7.01
N TYR A 435 -15.49 -28.90 -6.24
CA TYR A 435 -14.61 -27.74 -6.42
C TYR A 435 -13.14 -28.11 -6.20
N ILE A 436 -12.82 -28.82 -5.12
CA ILE A 436 -11.46 -29.28 -4.83
C ILE A 436 -10.97 -30.29 -5.88
N ALA A 437 -11.86 -31.16 -6.39
CA ALA A 437 -11.51 -32.05 -7.49
C ALA A 437 -11.13 -31.29 -8.76
N ALA A 438 -11.81 -30.19 -9.06
CA ALA A 438 -11.46 -29.31 -10.19
C ALA A 438 -10.13 -28.58 -9.98
N LEU A 439 -9.82 -28.13 -8.77
CA LEU A 439 -8.49 -27.58 -8.45
C LEU A 439 -7.37 -28.60 -8.69
N ASN A 440 -7.64 -29.87 -8.49
CA ASN A 440 -6.69 -30.97 -8.66
C ASN A 440 -6.69 -31.60 -10.06
N GLU A 441 -7.50 -31.12 -11.01
CA GLU A 441 -7.58 -31.72 -12.35
C GLU A 441 -6.22 -31.78 -13.06
N PRO A 442 -5.41 -30.71 -13.09
CA PRO A 442 -4.10 -30.75 -13.73
C PRO A 442 -3.08 -31.62 -12.98
N PHE A 443 -3.06 -31.55 -11.67
CA PHE A 443 -2.22 -32.33 -10.75
C PHE A 443 -2.74 -32.17 -9.32
N THR A 444 -2.44 -33.16 -8.46
CA THR A 444 -2.89 -33.12 -7.06
C THR A 444 -2.01 -32.17 -6.24
N TRP A 445 -2.57 -31.09 -5.75
CA TRP A 445 -1.89 -30.11 -4.91
C TRP A 445 -2.73 -29.66 -3.69
N VAL A 446 -4.01 -30.05 -3.63
CA VAL A 446 -4.90 -29.79 -2.51
C VAL A 446 -5.41 -31.13 -1.96
N THR A 447 -5.31 -31.33 -0.65
CA THR A 447 -6.02 -32.39 0.07
C THR A 447 -7.23 -31.79 0.77
N TYR A 448 -8.32 -32.54 0.91
CA TYR A 448 -9.58 -32.05 1.47
C TYR A 448 -10.16 -33.06 2.46
N ASP A 449 -10.54 -32.56 3.63
CA ASP A 449 -11.27 -33.31 4.65
C ASP A 449 -12.73 -32.85 4.66
N GLU A 450 -13.62 -33.71 4.14
CA GLU A 450 -15.07 -33.44 4.10
C GLU A 450 -15.68 -33.31 5.50
N ALA A 451 -15.12 -33.96 6.53
CA ALA A 451 -15.68 -33.95 7.87
C ALA A 451 -15.54 -32.60 8.56
N SER A 452 -14.44 -31.92 8.32
CA SER A 452 -14.14 -30.59 8.86
C SER A 452 -14.40 -29.46 7.86
N ASN A 453 -14.67 -29.77 6.59
CA ASN A 453 -14.73 -28.81 5.47
C ASN A 453 -13.44 -27.97 5.35
N THR A 454 -12.28 -28.62 5.50
CA THR A 454 -10.97 -27.95 5.43
C THR A 454 -10.08 -28.55 4.35
N ALA A 455 -9.22 -27.71 3.79
CA ALA A 455 -8.25 -28.07 2.78
C ALA A 455 -6.83 -27.76 3.23
N GLU A 456 -5.88 -28.57 2.77
CA GLU A 456 -4.44 -28.33 2.91
C GLU A 456 -3.79 -28.31 1.53
N ILE A 457 -2.88 -27.37 1.29
CA ILE A 457 -2.09 -27.31 0.05
C ILE A 457 -0.72 -27.98 0.25
N THR A 458 -0.14 -28.49 -0.83
CA THR A 458 1.18 -29.13 -0.80
C THR A 458 2.30 -28.14 -0.55
N SER A 459 2.35 -27.05 -1.33
CA SER A 459 3.40 -26.03 -1.24
C SER A 459 2.97 -24.72 -1.91
N MET A 460 3.69 -23.64 -1.62
CA MET A 460 3.58 -22.36 -2.35
C MET A 460 3.89 -22.53 -3.85
N ALA A 461 4.90 -23.29 -4.20
CA ALA A 461 5.28 -23.53 -5.59
C ALA A 461 4.16 -24.23 -6.38
N ASP A 462 3.47 -25.20 -5.78
CA ASP A 462 2.34 -25.86 -6.42
C ASP A 462 1.12 -24.93 -6.57
N PHE A 463 0.85 -24.10 -5.54
CA PHE A 463 -0.18 -23.06 -5.65
C PHE A 463 0.15 -22.10 -6.81
N CYS A 464 1.38 -21.59 -6.88
CA CYS A 464 1.77 -20.67 -7.95
C CYS A 464 1.60 -21.32 -9.33
N LYS A 465 2.05 -22.56 -9.51
CA LYS A 465 1.89 -23.30 -10.75
C LYS A 465 0.40 -23.53 -11.09
N ALA A 466 -0.43 -23.79 -10.08
CA ALA A 466 -1.85 -24.03 -10.28
C ALA A 466 -2.63 -22.75 -10.61
N MET A 467 -2.41 -21.68 -9.86
CA MET A 467 -3.34 -20.56 -9.75
C MET A 467 -2.73 -19.19 -10.07
N LYS A 468 -1.42 -18.99 -9.82
CA LYS A 468 -0.78 -17.68 -9.88
C LYS A 468 0.60 -17.76 -10.50
N VAL A 469 0.66 -17.77 -11.83
CA VAL A 469 1.94 -17.78 -12.55
C VAL A 469 2.49 -16.38 -12.78
N ALA A 470 3.78 -16.28 -13.11
CA ALA A 470 4.41 -15.00 -13.47
C ALA A 470 3.71 -14.36 -14.67
N SER A 471 3.18 -13.17 -14.49
CA SER A 471 2.50 -12.37 -15.52
C SER A 471 3.33 -11.17 -16.01
N LYS A 472 4.34 -10.77 -15.24
CA LYS A 472 5.32 -9.73 -15.63
C LYS A 472 6.62 -10.38 -16.11
N GLY A 473 7.38 -9.66 -16.92
CA GLY A 473 8.72 -10.05 -17.38
C GLY A 473 9.73 -10.17 -16.23
N LEU A 474 10.93 -10.56 -16.58
CA LEU A 474 12.07 -10.59 -15.65
C LEU A 474 12.45 -9.15 -15.25
N GLY A 475 12.72 -8.93 -13.97
CA GLY A 475 12.77 -7.58 -13.39
C GLY A 475 11.39 -6.94 -13.45
N ALA A 476 10.43 -7.52 -12.73
CA ALA A 476 9.00 -7.23 -12.84
C ALA A 476 8.63 -5.73 -12.67
N PHE A 477 9.47 -4.96 -12.01
CA PHE A 477 9.28 -3.56 -11.67
C PHE A 477 10.42 -2.66 -12.16
N ASP A 478 11.69 -3.09 -12.07
CA ASP A 478 12.84 -2.40 -12.64
C ASP A 478 13.42 -3.22 -13.80
N GLN A 479 12.78 -3.16 -14.95
CA GLN A 479 13.25 -3.88 -16.13
C GLN A 479 14.60 -3.40 -16.62
N LEU A 480 15.36 -4.30 -17.24
CA LEU A 480 16.68 -4.00 -17.82
C LEU A 480 16.65 -2.86 -18.87
N ASP A 481 15.48 -2.59 -19.46
CA ASP A 481 15.24 -1.53 -20.44
C ASP A 481 14.48 -0.30 -19.90
N ARG A 482 14.22 -0.23 -18.59
CA ARG A 482 13.44 0.84 -17.93
C ARG A 482 11.98 0.94 -18.45
N GLY A 483 11.38 -0.17 -18.86
CA GLY A 483 10.09 -0.19 -19.56
C GLY A 483 8.84 -0.15 -18.67
N GLN A 484 8.99 -0.13 -17.35
CA GLN A 484 7.86 -0.19 -16.43
C GLN A 484 7.43 1.19 -15.90
N GLY A 485 6.19 1.25 -15.38
CA GLY A 485 5.66 2.45 -14.74
C GLY A 485 6.46 2.87 -13.51
N GLU A 486 7.03 1.92 -12.80
CA GLU A 486 7.86 2.10 -11.62
C GLU A 486 9.20 2.77 -11.99
N ASN A 487 9.77 2.49 -13.16
CA ASN A 487 10.91 3.24 -13.66
C ASN A 487 10.57 4.73 -13.87
N THR A 488 9.38 5.05 -14.38
CA THR A 488 8.93 6.45 -14.49
C THR A 488 8.73 7.07 -13.12
N LEU A 489 8.15 6.31 -12.16
CA LEU A 489 7.98 6.76 -10.76
C LEU A 489 9.31 7.16 -10.13
N PHE A 490 10.38 6.40 -10.34
CA PHE A 490 11.71 6.73 -9.83
C PHE A 490 12.56 7.54 -10.81
N GLY A 491 12.00 7.95 -11.93
CA GLY A 491 12.56 8.96 -12.83
C GLY A 491 12.72 10.33 -12.18
N TYR A 492 13.12 11.32 -12.95
CA TYR A 492 13.51 12.64 -12.44
C TYR A 492 12.56 13.76 -12.88
N GLY A 493 11.32 13.41 -13.23
CA GLY A 493 10.30 14.38 -13.63
C GLY A 493 10.46 14.90 -15.07
N ASP A 494 11.28 14.26 -15.87
CA ASP A 494 11.49 14.57 -17.28
C ASP A 494 10.74 13.60 -18.24
N GLY A 495 9.92 12.72 -17.67
CA GLY A 495 9.17 11.69 -18.38
C GLY A 495 10.00 10.45 -18.75
N ALA A 496 11.31 10.44 -18.44
CA ALA A 496 12.16 9.28 -18.64
C ALA A 496 12.16 8.40 -17.38
N GLY A 497 12.18 7.07 -17.59
CA GLY A 497 12.37 6.11 -16.52
C GLY A 497 13.81 6.08 -16.02
N ALA A 498 14.01 5.68 -14.76
CA ALA A 498 15.31 5.40 -14.18
C ALA A 498 15.32 4.04 -13.50
N HIS A 499 16.47 3.40 -13.47
CA HIS A 499 16.70 2.20 -12.67
C HIS A 499 16.71 2.53 -11.19
N PHE A 500 16.20 1.62 -10.36
CA PHE A 500 16.09 1.82 -8.92
C PHE A 500 16.37 0.56 -8.08
N ASP A 501 16.31 -0.65 -8.67
CA ASP A 501 16.57 -1.92 -7.96
C ASP A 501 18.08 -2.17 -7.84
N ARG A 502 18.57 -2.18 -6.61
CA ARG A 502 20.00 -2.42 -6.31
C ARG A 502 20.42 -3.87 -6.50
N VAL A 503 19.50 -4.81 -6.31
CA VAL A 503 19.79 -6.24 -6.49
C VAL A 503 19.99 -6.51 -7.96
N LEU A 504 19.06 -6.03 -8.79
CA LEU A 504 19.14 -6.17 -10.24
C LEU A 504 20.38 -5.45 -10.78
N ALA A 505 20.71 -4.24 -10.27
CA ALA A 505 21.93 -3.53 -10.60
C ALA A 505 23.19 -4.35 -10.30
N GLY A 506 23.23 -5.02 -9.13
CA GLY A 506 24.32 -5.91 -8.76
C GLY A 506 24.46 -7.13 -9.70
N LEU A 507 23.35 -7.71 -10.11
CA LEU A 507 23.31 -8.84 -11.05
C LEU A 507 23.67 -8.41 -12.49
N ALA A 508 23.42 -7.15 -12.84
CA ALA A 508 23.78 -6.56 -14.15
C ALA A 508 25.26 -6.19 -14.28
N ALA A 509 26.02 -6.24 -13.17
CA ALA A 509 27.45 -5.93 -13.20
C ALA A 509 28.23 -6.84 -14.18
N GLY A 510 29.05 -6.24 -15.03
CA GLY A 510 29.80 -6.94 -16.08
C GLY A 510 28.98 -7.24 -17.36
N THR A 511 27.73 -6.78 -17.42
CA THR A 511 26.86 -6.92 -18.62
C THR A 511 26.75 -5.59 -19.36
N GLU A 512 26.04 -5.58 -20.48
CA GLU A 512 25.78 -4.36 -21.25
C GLU A 512 24.87 -3.35 -20.52
N TYR A 513 24.19 -3.75 -19.44
CA TYR A 513 23.27 -2.91 -18.66
C TYR A 513 23.96 -2.17 -17.50
N GLU A 514 25.17 -2.57 -17.10
CA GLU A 514 25.90 -2.01 -15.92
C GLU A 514 25.98 -0.49 -15.94
N GLU A 515 26.34 0.11 -17.09
CA GLU A 515 26.53 1.57 -17.19
C GLU A 515 25.21 2.31 -16.94
N ALA A 516 24.09 1.81 -17.45
CA ALA A 516 22.78 2.42 -17.30
C ALA A 516 22.29 2.41 -15.82
N PHE A 517 22.47 1.29 -15.13
CA PHE A 517 22.17 1.21 -13.69
C PHE A 517 23.07 2.15 -12.87
N ALA A 518 24.37 2.16 -13.13
CA ALA A 518 25.30 3.00 -12.39
C ALA A 518 24.98 4.50 -12.56
N GLU A 519 24.66 4.95 -13.80
CA GLU A 519 24.28 6.34 -14.08
C GLU A 519 23.04 6.75 -13.26
N ASP A 520 21.99 5.92 -13.26
CA ASP A 520 20.75 6.24 -12.55
C ASP A 520 20.89 6.22 -11.03
N MET A 521 21.68 5.28 -10.49
CA MET A 521 21.91 5.18 -9.05
C MET A 521 22.70 6.37 -8.49
N GLU A 522 23.57 7.02 -9.28
CA GLU A 522 24.36 8.17 -8.86
C GLU A 522 23.62 9.51 -9.04
N LYS A 523 22.65 9.58 -9.93
CA LYS A 523 21.90 10.79 -10.23
C LYS A 523 21.10 11.27 -9.02
N LYS A 524 20.94 12.59 -8.88
CA LYS A 524 20.19 13.22 -7.80
C LYS A 524 19.04 14.05 -8.36
N ASP A 525 17.94 14.07 -7.60
CA ASP A 525 16.80 14.94 -7.87
C ASP A 525 17.06 16.41 -7.46
N ALA A 526 16.04 17.26 -7.62
CA ALA A 526 16.12 18.68 -7.27
C ALA A 526 16.32 18.96 -5.77
N ALA A 527 15.93 18.03 -4.89
CA ALA A 527 16.15 18.10 -3.45
C ALA A 527 17.54 17.57 -3.04
N GLY A 528 18.31 17.02 -3.99
CA GLY A 528 19.64 16.47 -3.77
C GLY A 528 19.66 15.00 -3.37
N ASN A 529 18.52 14.30 -3.45
CA ASN A 529 18.37 12.90 -3.07
C ASN A 529 18.66 11.97 -4.25
N GLN A 530 19.39 10.88 -3.98
CA GLN A 530 19.55 9.78 -4.91
C GLN A 530 18.27 8.93 -4.98
N VAL A 531 18.19 8.06 -5.99
CA VAL A 531 17.04 7.18 -6.18
C VAL A 531 16.75 6.33 -4.94
N GLN A 532 17.78 5.82 -4.25
CA GLN A 532 17.58 4.99 -3.06
C GLN A 532 16.77 5.71 -1.95
N THR A 533 17.12 6.97 -1.65
CA THR A 533 16.34 7.74 -0.66
C THR A 533 14.86 7.85 -1.06
N ARG A 534 14.58 8.00 -2.36
CA ARG A 534 13.21 8.09 -2.87
C ARG A 534 12.48 6.75 -2.85
N VAL A 535 13.22 5.64 -3.06
CA VAL A 535 12.71 4.27 -2.87
C VAL A 535 12.39 4.02 -1.39
N ASP A 536 13.29 4.41 -0.49
CA ASP A 536 13.08 4.31 0.97
C ASP A 536 11.83 5.11 1.41
N MET A 537 11.62 6.32 0.86
CA MET A 537 10.42 7.12 1.10
C MET A 537 9.12 6.44 0.67
N TYR A 538 9.17 5.61 -0.37
CA TYR A 538 8.03 4.85 -0.90
C TYR A 538 7.91 3.42 -0.37
N ASN A 539 8.77 3.04 0.58
CA ASN A 539 8.73 1.73 1.23
C ASN A 539 8.10 1.83 2.64
N PRO A 540 6.86 1.34 2.85
CA PRO A 540 6.27 1.35 4.19
C PRO A 540 7.10 0.59 5.22
N LEU A 541 7.77 -0.52 4.84
CA LEU A 541 8.61 -1.32 5.74
C LEU A 541 9.81 -0.52 6.29
N TYR A 542 10.27 0.49 5.55
CA TYR A 542 11.36 1.38 5.96
C TYR A 542 11.10 2.01 7.34
N TYR A 543 9.84 2.28 7.67
CA TYR A 543 9.45 2.96 8.90
C TYR A 543 9.15 2.00 10.07
N PHE A 544 8.94 0.70 9.78
CA PHE A 544 8.53 -0.29 10.78
C PHE A 544 9.65 -1.23 11.25
N LEU A 545 10.61 -1.55 10.40
CA LEU A 545 11.57 -2.62 10.66
C LEU A 545 12.97 -2.08 10.98
N ASP A 546 13.58 -2.61 12.05
CA ASP A 546 14.96 -2.27 12.47
C ASP A 546 16.05 -2.56 11.42
N HIS A 547 15.68 -3.29 10.36
CA HIS A 547 16.51 -3.50 9.19
C HIS A 547 16.83 -2.20 8.45
N TYR A 548 15.96 -1.21 8.54
CA TYR A 548 16.07 0.07 7.85
C TYR A 548 16.42 1.22 8.82
N ASP A 549 17.18 2.18 8.32
CA ASP A 549 17.58 3.38 9.10
C ASP A 549 16.38 4.27 9.50
N GLY A 550 15.23 4.10 8.84
CA GLY A 550 14.00 4.86 9.08
C GLY A 550 13.08 4.30 10.15
N CYS A 551 13.41 3.16 10.75
CA CYS A 551 12.59 2.58 11.80
C CYS A 551 12.40 3.56 12.96
N GLY A 552 11.13 3.83 13.31
CA GLY A 552 10.79 4.75 14.40
C GLY A 552 11.04 6.23 14.11
N THR A 553 11.26 6.64 12.85
CA THR A 553 11.47 8.05 12.46
C THR A 553 10.21 8.73 11.93
N SER A 554 9.05 8.09 12.07
CA SER A 554 7.75 8.58 11.61
C SER A 554 6.67 8.36 12.68
N GLU A 555 5.48 8.89 12.42
CA GLU A 555 4.25 8.67 13.19
C GLU A 555 3.27 7.78 12.37
N PRO A 556 3.39 6.44 12.44
CA PRO A 556 2.54 5.57 11.63
C PRO A 556 1.08 5.56 12.10
N ALA A 557 0.18 5.24 11.16
CA ALA A 557 -1.24 5.03 11.44
C ALA A 557 -1.46 3.93 12.47
N GLY A 558 -2.40 4.15 13.40
CA GLY A 558 -2.75 3.14 14.41
C GLY A 558 -3.60 1.99 13.86
N TYR A 559 -4.36 2.22 12.77
CA TYR A 559 -5.29 1.25 12.20
C TYR A 559 -4.97 0.96 10.75
N TRP A 560 -4.89 -0.33 10.43
CA TRP A 560 -4.57 -0.80 9.10
C TRP A 560 -5.56 -1.85 8.63
N ARG A 561 -6.00 -1.73 7.38
CA ARG A 561 -6.77 -2.74 6.71
C ARG A 561 -6.13 -3.04 5.37
N ILE A 562 -5.65 -4.27 5.18
CA ILE A 562 -4.95 -4.71 3.98
C ILE A 562 -5.73 -5.86 3.37
N ARG A 563 -6.10 -5.73 2.10
CA ARG A 563 -6.83 -6.74 1.35
C ARG A 563 -6.15 -7.00 0.03
N THR A 564 -6.01 -8.26 -0.33
CA THR A 564 -5.45 -8.63 -1.63
C THR A 564 -6.16 -9.84 -2.23
N GLY A 565 -6.39 -9.81 -3.53
CA GLY A 565 -6.81 -10.98 -4.28
C GLY A 565 -5.64 -11.95 -4.42
N ILE A 566 -5.78 -13.17 -3.94
CA ILE A 566 -4.68 -14.12 -3.84
C ILE A 566 -4.10 -14.52 -5.21
N CYS A 567 -4.93 -14.44 -6.27
CA CYS A 567 -4.55 -14.78 -7.63
C CYS A 567 -4.04 -13.58 -8.44
N GLN A 568 -3.89 -12.39 -7.84
CA GLN A 568 -3.34 -11.23 -8.54
C GLN A 568 -1.89 -11.46 -8.97
N GLY A 569 -1.55 -11.04 -10.20
CA GLY A 569 -0.22 -11.22 -10.79
C GLY A 569 0.68 -9.98 -10.76
N ASP A 570 0.19 -8.87 -10.23
CA ASP A 570 0.89 -7.58 -10.25
C ASP A 570 2.00 -7.49 -9.20
N THR A 571 1.83 -8.16 -8.03
CA THR A 571 2.86 -8.28 -7.00
C THR A 571 3.03 -9.73 -6.53
N ALA A 572 4.12 -10.01 -5.84
CA ALA A 572 4.26 -11.19 -5.03
C ALA A 572 3.31 -11.12 -3.81
N LEU A 573 2.76 -12.26 -3.38
CA LEU A 573 1.91 -12.33 -2.18
C LEU A 573 2.67 -11.90 -0.90
N THR A 574 3.98 -11.97 -0.93
CA THR A 574 4.87 -11.55 0.15
C THR A 574 4.82 -10.05 0.44
N THR A 575 4.47 -9.21 -0.53
CA THR A 575 4.41 -7.75 -0.39
C THR A 575 3.41 -7.35 0.70
N GLU A 576 2.17 -7.79 0.59
CA GLU A 576 1.12 -7.48 1.53
C GLU A 576 1.31 -8.22 2.86
N THR A 577 1.79 -9.46 2.80
CA THR A 577 2.04 -10.29 4.00
C THR A 577 3.15 -9.68 4.86
N ASN A 578 4.27 -9.27 4.27
CA ASN A 578 5.38 -8.65 5.00
C ASN A 578 4.97 -7.33 5.64
N LEU A 579 4.14 -6.53 4.94
CA LEU A 579 3.61 -5.29 5.51
C LEU A 579 2.73 -5.58 6.73
N ALA A 580 1.84 -6.56 6.63
CA ALA A 580 0.98 -6.95 7.75
C ALA A 580 1.80 -7.45 8.96
N LEU A 581 2.80 -8.30 8.73
CA LEU A 581 3.71 -8.81 9.78
C LEU A 581 4.51 -7.68 10.44
N ALA A 582 5.04 -6.75 9.65
CA ALA A 582 5.80 -5.62 10.15
C ALA A 582 4.96 -4.72 11.06
N ILE A 583 3.73 -4.40 10.66
CA ILE A 583 2.80 -3.60 11.47
C ILE A 583 2.43 -4.34 12.75
N ALA A 584 2.07 -5.63 12.66
CA ALA A 584 1.67 -6.44 13.81
C ALA A 584 2.77 -6.55 14.88
N SER A 585 4.04 -6.59 14.46
CA SER A 585 5.19 -6.69 15.35
C SER A 585 5.72 -5.35 15.87
N TYR A 586 5.31 -4.22 15.28
CA TYR A 586 5.85 -2.89 15.60
C TYR A 586 5.49 -2.44 17.02
N GLY A 587 4.29 -2.79 17.53
CA GLY A 587 3.93 -2.50 18.91
C GLY A 587 2.44 -2.65 19.21
N PRO A 588 2.06 -2.63 20.49
CA PRO A 588 0.68 -2.95 20.93
C PRO A 588 -0.36 -1.87 20.56
N GLY A 589 0.07 -0.72 20.04
CA GLY A 589 -0.83 0.37 19.61
C GLY A 589 -1.25 0.29 18.15
N TYR A 590 -0.75 -0.70 17.42
CA TYR A 590 -1.00 -0.86 15.99
C TYR A 590 -1.89 -2.08 15.74
N VAL A 591 -2.96 -1.86 15.01
CA VAL A 591 -3.97 -2.89 14.69
C VAL A 591 -3.98 -3.09 13.19
N VAL A 592 -3.73 -4.32 12.75
CA VAL A 592 -3.79 -4.71 11.34
C VAL A 592 -4.87 -5.75 11.11
N ASP A 593 -5.76 -5.48 10.16
CA ASP A 593 -6.77 -6.40 9.63
C ASP A 593 -6.31 -6.80 8.23
N PHE A 594 -5.62 -7.94 8.14
CA PHE A 594 -5.07 -8.49 6.89
C PHE A 594 -5.86 -9.68 6.42
N GLU A 595 -6.18 -9.71 5.12
CA GLU A 595 -6.88 -10.84 4.51
C GLU A 595 -6.47 -11.00 3.04
N THR A 596 -6.28 -12.26 2.65
CA THR A 596 -6.13 -12.66 1.25
C THR A 596 -7.43 -13.30 0.76
N VAL A 597 -7.92 -12.89 -0.40
CA VAL A 597 -9.23 -13.31 -0.89
C VAL A 597 -9.08 -14.33 -2.01
N TRP A 598 -9.54 -15.55 -1.75
CA TRP A 598 -9.48 -16.66 -2.69
C TRP A 598 -10.20 -16.37 -4.01
N GLY A 599 -9.59 -16.77 -5.11
CA GLY A 599 -10.15 -16.63 -6.45
C GLY A 599 -10.15 -15.21 -7.02
N MET A 600 -9.81 -14.18 -6.22
CA MET A 600 -9.78 -12.80 -6.68
C MET A 600 -8.42 -12.44 -7.30
N GLY A 601 -8.48 -11.62 -8.35
CA GLY A 601 -7.32 -11.01 -9.00
C GLY A 601 -6.97 -9.64 -8.41
N HIS A 602 -6.34 -8.79 -9.21
CA HIS A 602 -5.94 -7.43 -8.84
C HIS A 602 -7.17 -6.49 -8.81
N THR A 603 -7.80 -6.39 -7.65
CA THR A 603 -9.05 -5.63 -7.45
C THR A 603 -9.21 -5.24 -5.97
N MET A 604 -10.26 -4.48 -5.66
CA MET A 604 -10.70 -4.23 -4.28
C MET A 604 -11.33 -5.50 -3.69
N ALA A 605 -10.48 -6.47 -3.38
CA ALA A 605 -10.89 -7.79 -2.95
C ALA A 605 -11.50 -7.77 -1.55
N GLU A 606 -12.64 -8.47 -1.37
CA GLU A 606 -13.30 -8.67 -0.08
C GLU A 606 -13.82 -10.10 0.02
N ARG A 607 -13.75 -10.69 1.21
CA ARG A 607 -14.34 -12.03 1.45
C ARG A 607 -15.85 -12.03 1.29
N LYS A 608 -16.49 -11.00 1.84
CA LYS A 608 -17.96 -10.83 1.81
C LYS A 608 -18.31 -9.36 1.67
N GLY A 609 -19.43 -9.08 1.07
CA GLY A 609 -19.98 -7.73 0.97
C GLY A 609 -19.32 -6.92 -0.13
N GLU A 610 -19.54 -5.64 -0.05
CA GLU A 610 -19.09 -4.64 -1.02
C GLU A 610 -17.95 -3.82 -0.40
N SER A 611 -16.92 -3.50 -1.18
CA SER A 611 -15.65 -2.94 -0.67
C SER A 611 -15.81 -1.59 0.02
N THR A 612 -16.60 -0.68 -0.54
CA THR A 612 -16.84 0.63 0.07
C THR A 612 -17.63 0.51 1.38
N ALA A 613 -18.67 -0.34 1.41
CA ALA A 613 -19.46 -0.58 2.62
C ALA A 613 -18.61 -1.20 3.74
N ASN A 614 -17.74 -2.14 3.39
CA ASN A 614 -16.82 -2.77 4.35
C ASN A 614 -15.78 -1.76 4.88
N PHE A 615 -15.28 -0.88 4.02
CA PHE A 615 -14.38 0.18 4.43
C PHE A 615 -15.05 1.13 5.43
N ILE A 616 -16.26 1.60 5.13
CA ILE A 616 -17.05 2.47 6.01
C ILE A 616 -17.32 1.79 7.36
N ALA A 617 -17.69 0.51 7.35
CA ALA A 617 -17.88 -0.27 8.58
C ALA A 617 -16.59 -0.38 9.40
N TRP A 618 -15.45 -0.60 8.74
CA TRP A 618 -14.15 -0.62 9.40
C TRP A 618 -13.77 0.74 10.02
N VAL A 619 -13.99 1.85 9.32
CA VAL A 619 -13.79 3.19 9.88
C VAL A 619 -14.63 3.38 11.15
N ARG A 620 -15.91 2.96 11.14
CA ARG A 620 -16.79 3.01 12.32
C ARG A 620 -16.25 2.18 13.49
N ASP A 621 -15.77 0.97 13.21
CA ASP A 621 -15.16 0.10 14.22
C ASP A 621 -13.92 0.76 14.84
N CYS A 622 -13.07 1.40 14.05
CA CYS A 622 -11.90 2.15 14.52
C CYS A 622 -12.30 3.33 15.41
N MET A 623 -13.29 4.12 14.98
CA MET A 623 -13.77 5.28 15.74
C MET A 623 -14.49 4.89 17.03
N GLY A 624 -15.15 3.75 17.09
CA GLY A 624 -15.83 3.23 18.28
C GLY A 624 -14.90 2.59 19.31
N GLY A 625 -13.59 2.51 19.06
CA GLY A 625 -12.64 1.80 19.93
C GLY A 625 -12.77 0.29 19.91
N ASN A 626 -13.63 -0.26 19.06
CA ASN A 626 -13.90 -1.71 19.00
C ASN A 626 -12.84 -2.47 18.20
N ALA A 627 -12.00 -1.77 17.43
CA ALA A 627 -10.96 -2.39 16.60
C ALA A 627 -9.85 -3.03 17.46
N ALA A 628 -9.52 -2.41 18.59
CA ALA A 628 -8.49 -2.93 19.52
C ALA A 628 -8.97 -4.14 20.35
N ASP A 629 -10.30 -4.30 20.54
CA ASP A 629 -10.90 -5.42 21.27
C ASP A 629 -11.15 -6.66 20.40
N LYS A 630 -11.05 -6.53 19.07
CA LYS A 630 -11.08 -7.69 18.19
C LYS A 630 -9.67 -8.29 18.20
N GLU A 631 -9.48 -9.35 19.00
CA GLU A 631 -8.37 -10.28 18.79
C GLU A 631 -8.15 -10.43 17.30
N ILE A 632 -6.88 -10.28 16.85
CA ILE A 632 -6.45 -10.62 15.50
C ILE A 632 -7.16 -11.95 15.18
N ARG A 633 -8.24 -11.86 14.43
CA ARG A 633 -8.98 -13.06 14.04
C ARG A 633 -8.04 -13.84 13.13
N LYS A 634 -7.55 -14.94 13.69
CA LYS A 634 -6.80 -15.96 12.98
C LYS A 634 -7.58 -16.47 11.79
#